data_18439fa4bbe9331389859cf56ba5dd89
#
_entry.id   18439fa4bbe9331389859cf56ba5dd89
#
_cell.length_a   1.000
_cell.length_b   1.000
_cell.length_c   1.000
_cell.angle_alpha   90.00
_cell.angle_beta   90.00
_cell.angle_gamma   90.00
#
_symmetry.space_group_name_H-M   'P 1'
#
loop_
_entity.id
_entity.type
_entity.pdbx_description
1 polymer ?
#
loop_
_entity_poly.entity_id
_entity_poly.type
_entity_poly.pdbx_seq_one_letter_code
_entity_poly.pdbx_strand_id
1 'polypeptide(L)'
;MRFDIMTLFPEMVMNGLETSIIGRAVKNKILEIEAWNIRDYAFNKHSSVDDYPYGGGAGMLMQAEPVYQTYLAIQKKAALPEGKRPRVIYLSPQGKPFNQKMAEDFAKEDELVLLCGHYEGIDERVLEEIVTDYVSAGDYVLTGGELPAMMIVDAVSRLIPGVLHNDVSAEFESFQDNLLEYPQYSRPEIWHDRQVPPILLSGHHANVEKWRREQSVIRTAKWRPDLLEDAELTMKERELAEEIIENREKDLKNEE
;
A
#
# COMPACT_ATOMS: atom_id res chain seq x y z
N MET A 1 -13.47 -4.77 8.27
CA MET A 1 -11.99 -4.72 8.30
C MET A 1 -11.53 -3.74 9.37
N ARG A 2 -10.64 -4.15 10.26
CA ARG A 2 -10.08 -3.32 11.33
C ARG A 2 -8.59 -3.10 11.15
N PHE A 3 -8.12 -1.87 11.42
CA PHE A 3 -6.71 -1.50 11.44
C PHE A 3 -6.36 -0.89 12.81
N ASP A 4 -5.39 -1.48 13.48
CA ASP A 4 -4.81 -0.97 14.71
C ASP A 4 -3.38 -0.49 14.42
N ILE A 5 -3.10 0.79 14.63
CA ILE A 5 -1.83 1.41 14.24
C ILE A 5 -1.07 1.81 15.49
N MET A 6 -0.01 1.09 15.81
CA MET A 6 0.90 1.36 16.92
C MET A 6 1.88 2.44 16.51
N THR A 7 1.83 3.61 17.11
CA THR A 7 2.59 4.80 16.69
C THR A 7 2.95 5.71 17.87
N LEU A 8 3.91 6.56 17.70
CA LEU A 8 4.20 7.70 18.61
C LEU A 8 3.43 8.97 18.24
N PHE A 9 2.77 9.00 17.08
CA PHE A 9 2.11 10.17 16.50
C PHE A 9 0.70 9.85 15.97
N PRO A 10 -0.24 9.47 16.86
CA PRO A 10 -1.59 9.08 16.44
C PRO A 10 -2.32 10.15 15.64
N GLU A 11 -2.13 11.43 15.96
CA GLU A 11 -2.75 12.54 15.23
C GLU A 11 -2.29 12.61 13.77
N MET A 12 -1.01 12.33 13.49
CA MET A 12 -0.48 12.31 12.11
C MET A 12 -1.22 11.28 11.26
N VAL A 13 -1.47 10.11 11.82
CA VAL A 13 -2.15 9.02 11.14
C VAL A 13 -3.64 9.30 10.97
N MET A 14 -4.32 9.65 12.05
CA MET A 14 -5.77 9.83 12.03
C MET A 14 -6.21 11.01 11.17
N ASN A 15 -5.51 12.15 11.24
CA ASN A 15 -5.83 13.31 10.39
C ASN A 15 -5.77 13.01 8.88
N GLY A 16 -4.90 12.09 8.47
CA GLY A 16 -4.82 11.64 7.08
C GLY A 16 -5.93 10.66 6.71
N LEU A 17 -6.18 9.66 7.57
CA LEU A 17 -7.09 8.56 7.27
C LEU A 17 -8.58 8.90 7.49
N GLU A 18 -8.90 9.89 8.32
CA GLU A 18 -10.29 10.32 8.55
C GLU A 18 -10.90 11.17 7.43
N THR A 19 -10.17 11.36 6.33
CA THR A 19 -10.59 12.20 5.19
C THR A 19 -10.97 11.36 3.97
N SER A 20 -11.62 12.01 2.98
CA SER A 20 -11.92 11.46 1.66
C SER A 20 -12.63 10.09 1.71
N ILE A 21 -12.17 9.13 0.93
CA ILE A 21 -12.76 7.79 0.74
C ILE A 21 -12.66 6.98 2.03
N ILE A 22 -11.47 6.91 2.63
CA ILE A 22 -11.23 6.16 3.86
C ILE A 22 -12.08 6.69 5.00
N GLY A 23 -12.11 8.03 5.22
CA GLY A 23 -12.94 8.65 6.25
C GLY A 23 -14.44 8.40 6.07
N ARG A 24 -14.92 8.29 4.82
CA ARG A 24 -16.33 7.88 4.56
C ARG A 24 -16.57 6.42 4.92
N ALA A 25 -15.65 5.53 4.60
CA ALA A 25 -15.74 4.11 4.92
C ALA A 25 -15.76 3.87 6.44
N VAL A 26 -14.97 4.64 7.20
CA VAL A 26 -15.00 4.64 8.68
C VAL A 26 -16.36 5.14 9.19
N LYS A 27 -16.88 6.27 8.69
CA LYS A 27 -18.20 6.79 9.08
C LYS A 27 -19.33 5.81 8.78
N ASN A 28 -19.21 5.06 7.69
CA ASN A 28 -20.18 4.02 7.29
C ASN A 28 -19.95 2.68 8.00
N LYS A 29 -18.98 2.57 8.91
CA LYS A 29 -18.63 1.37 9.68
C LYS A 29 -18.21 0.17 8.80
N ILE A 30 -17.70 0.44 7.60
CA ILE A 30 -17.08 -0.56 6.72
C ILE A 30 -15.65 -0.83 7.21
N LEU A 31 -14.97 0.24 7.63
CA LEU A 31 -13.64 0.19 8.24
C LEU A 31 -13.71 0.66 9.70
N GLU A 32 -12.86 0.08 10.53
CA GLU A 32 -12.54 0.56 11.87
C GLU A 32 -11.02 0.84 11.88
N ILE A 33 -10.64 2.07 12.22
CA ILE A 33 -9.22 2.47 12.29
C ILE A 33 -8.97 3.09 13.65
N GLU A 34 -7.95 2.59 14.34
CA GLU A 34 -7.56 3.10 15.65
C GLU A 34 -6.04 3.28 15.71
N ALA A 35 -5.60 4.46 16.13
CA ALA A 35 -4.19 4.73 16.38
C ALA A 35 -3.90 4.65 17.89
N TRP A 36 -2.94 3.81 18.24
CA TRP A 36 -2.54 3.52 19.62
C TRP A 36 -1.23 4.24 19.91
N ASN A 37 -1.29 5.20 20.84
CA ASN A 37 -0.09 5.90 21.27
C ASN A 37 0.76 5.00 22.16
N ILE A 38 1.91 4.56 21.68
CA ILE A 38 2.82 3.68 22.41
C ILE A 38 3.29 4.34 23.75
N ARG A 39 3.33 5.68 23.82
CA ARG A 39 3.69 6.41 25.05
C ARG A 39 2.71 6.16 26.21
N ASP A 40 1.45 5.88 25.93
CA ASP A 40 0.43 5.64 26.95
C ASP A 40 0.67 4.32 27.68
N TYR A 41 1.54 3.47 27.16
CA TYR A 41 1.93 2.16 27.70
C TYR A 41 3.35 2.16 28.29
N ALA A 42 3.96 3.32 28.46
CA ALA A 42 5.23 3.47 29.15
C ALA A 42 5.02 3.63 30.66
N PHE A 43 5.46 2.67 31.46
CA PHE A 43 5.24 2.65 32.90
C PHE A 43 6.26 3.46 33.72
N ASN A 44 7.10 4.26 33.06
CA ASN A 44 8.06 5.13 33.75
C ASN A 44 7.49 6.53 33.97
N LYS A 45 8.04 7.25 34.96
CA LYS A 45 7.57 8.58 35.41
C LYS A 45 7.51 9.63 34.29
N HIS A 46 8.24 9.45 33.20
CA HIS A 46 8.38 10.40 32.11
C HIS A 46 7.71 9.95 30.81
N SER A 47 6.97 8.83 30.82
CA SER A 47 6.40 8.22 29.62
C SER A 47 7.42 8.05 28.48
N SER A 48 8.69 7.75 28.87
CA SER A 48 9.78 7.53 27.94
C SER A 48 9.60 6.17 27.28
N VAL A 49 9.68 6.15 25.95
CA VAL A 49 9.53 4.96 25.11
C VAL A 49 10.83 4.56 24.42
N ASP A 50 11.89 5.30 24.68
CA ASP A 50 13.19 5.20 24.01
C ASP A 50 14.33 5.14 25.03
N ASP A 51 15.45 4.50 24.66
CA ASP A 51 16.67 4.39 25.44
C ASP A 51 17.88 4.23 24.52
N TYR A 52 19.08 4.37 25.07
CA TYR A 52 20.31 4.17 24.33
C TYR A 52 20.50 2.69 23.94
N PRO A 53 20.97 2.43 22.69
CA PRO A 53 21.23 1.05 22.27
C PRO A 53 22.42 0.45 23.04
N TYR A 54 22.35 -0.82 23.40
CA TYR A 54 23.51 -1.56 23.89
C TYR A 54 24.60 -1.61 22.84
N GLY A 55 25.85 -1.52 23.27
CA GLY A 55 26.99 -1.47 22.37
C GLY A 55 27.36 -0.06 21.92
N GLY A 56 26.59 0.95 22.28
CA GLY A 56 26.79 2.34 21.88
C GLY A 56 26.29 2.62 20.45
N GLY A 57 26.40 3.85 20.02
CA GLY A 57 25.94 4.35 18.72
C GLY A 57 25.27 5.71 18.85
N ALA A 58 24.99 6.35 17.72
CA ALA A 58 24.19 7.56 17.68
C ALA A 58 22.69 7.22 17.71
N GLY A 59 21.90 8.10 18.31
CA GLY A 59 20.45 7.96 18.34
C GLY A 59 19.91 7.14 19.52
N MET A 60 18.60 6.92 19.47
CA MET A 60 17.82 6.21 20.50
C MET A 60 17.12 5.01 19.86
N LEU A 61 16.73 4.04 20.68
CA LEU A 61 16.00 2.85 20.26
C LEU A 61 14.66 2.79 21.02
N MET A 62 13.57 2.44 20.35
CA MET A 62 12.30 2.21 21.03
C MET A 62 12.40 1.00 21.95
N GLN A 63 11.98 1.19 23.20
CA GLN A 63 11.99 0.13 24.24
C GLN A 63 10.99 -0.97 23.95
N ALA A 64 11.34 -2.21 24.25
CA ALA A 64 10.48 -3.37 24.05
C ALA A 64 9.16 -3.30 24.83
N GLU A 65 9.22 -2.94 26.12
CA GLU A 65 8.06 -3.03 27.02
C GLU A 65 6.87 -2.15 26.61
N PRO A 66 7.01 -0.84 26.28
CA PRO A 66 5.89 -0.03 25.83
C PRO A 66 5.25 -0.57 24.55
N VAL A 67 6.05 -1.07 23.61
CA VAL A 67 5.56 -1.69 22.37
C VAL A 67 4.77 -2.97 22.68
N TYR A 68 5.31 -3.83 23.52
CA TYR A 68 4.65 -5.08 23.92
C TYR A 68 3.33 -4.85 24.64
N GLN A 69 3.28 -3.91 25.57
CA GLN A 69 2.06 -3.59 26.32
C GLN A 69 0.98 -2.98 25.43
N THR A 70 1.37 -2.17 24.43
CA THR A 70 0.44 -1.68 23.40
C THR A 70 -0.16 -2.84 22.62
N TYR A 71 0.67 -3.79 22.17
CA TYR A 71 0.22 -4.99 21.48
C TYR A 71 -0.75 -5.83 22.33
N LEU A 72 -0.46 -6.05 23.61
CA LEU A 72 -1.35 -6.77 24.51
C LEU A 72 -2.71 -6.06 24.69
N ALA A 73 -2.72 -4.73 24.73
CA ALA A 73 -3.95 -3.94 24.81
C ALA A 73 -4.80 -4.10 23.54
N ILE A 74 -4.18 -4.11 22.37
CA ILE A 74 -4.84 -4.40 21.10
C ILE A 74 -5.42 -5.80 21.09
N GLN A 75 -4.65 -6.84 21.44
CA GLN A 75 -5.13 -8.22 21.51
C GLN A 75 -6.35 -8.35 22.43
N LYS A 76 -6.32 -7.70 23.59
CA LYS A 76 -7.44 -7.72 24.52
C LYS A 76 -8.70 -7.09 23.94
N LYS A 77 -8.56 -6.01 23.16
CA LYS A 77 -9.69 -5.31 22.53
C LYS A 77 -10.24 -6.07 21.33
N ALA A 78 -9.37 -6.68 20.53
CA ALA A 78 -9.73 -7.44 19.34
C ALA A 78 -10.61 -8.67 19.64
N ALA A 79 -10.55 -9.16 20.88
CA ALA A 79 -11.32 -10.33 21.32
C ALA A 79 -11.19 -11.54 20.37
N LEU A 80 -9.99 -11.75 19.83
CA LEU A 80 -9.71 -12.84 18.91
C LEU A 80 -9.98 -14.20 19.56
N PRO A 81 -10.37 -15.23 18.79
CA PRO A 81 -10.52 -16.58 19.29
C PRO A 81 -9.26 -17.06 20.02
N GLU A 82 -9.44 -17.89 21.03
CA GLU A 82 -8.34 -18.45 21.81
C GLU A 82 -7.28 -19.11 20.89
N GLY A 83 -6.02 -18.72 21.06
CA GLY A 83 -4.90 -19.20 20.25
C GLY A 83 -4.69 -18.46 18.91
N LYS A 84 -5.58 -17.56 18.51
CA LYS A 84 -5.32 -16.65 17.37
C LYS A 84 -4.56 -15.41 17.82
N ARG A 85 -3.54 -15.03 17.02
CA ARG A 85 -2.82 -13.76 17.16
C ARG A 85 -3.18 -12.86 15.97
N PRO A 86 -3.26 -11.53 16.16
CA PRO A 86 -3.43 -10.62 15.03
C PRO A 86 -2.21 -10.67 14.12
N ARG A 87 -2.40 -10.40 12.86
CA ARG A 87 -1.29 -10.21 11.91
C ARG A 87 -0.64 -8.86 12.19
N VAL A 88 0.64 -8.86 12.53
CA VAL A 88 1.41 -7.67 12.92
C VAL A 88 2.43 -7.36 11.83
N ILE A 89 2.26 -6.22 11.19
CA ILE A 89 3.09 -5.74 10.10
C ILE A 89 4.04 -4.66 10.62
N TYR A 90 5.32 -4.92 10.64
CA TYR A 90 6.34 -3.92 10.97
C TYR A 90 6.83 -3.21 9.70
N LEU A 91 6.72 -1.87 9.71
CA LEU A 91 7.11 -0.99 8.61
C LEU A 91 8.61 -0.70 8.70
N SER A 92 9.42 -1.37 7.89
CA SER A 92 10.87 -1.30 7.96
C SER A 92 11.51 -1.50 6.58
N PRO A 93 12.65 -0.81 6.27
CA PRO A 93 13.41 -1.04 5.04
C PRO A 93 13.91 -2.48 4.86
N GLN A 94 14.04 -3.25 5.94
CA GLN A 94 14.44 -4.67 5.87
C GLN A 94 13.34 -5.61 5.38
N GLY A 95 12.11 -5.10 5.28
CA GLY A 95 10.96 -5.88 4.82
C GLY A 95 10.92 -6.07 3.30
N LYS A 96 10.01 -6.94 2.86
CA LYS A 96 9.71 -7.08 1.43
C LYS A 96 9.03 -5.81 0.91
N PRO A 97 9.40 -5.31 -0.29
CA PRO A 97 8.70 -4.20 -0.92
C PRO A 97 7.20 -4.47 -1.07
N PHE A 98 6.38 -3.54 -0.57
CA PHE A 98 4.92 -3.63 -0.65
C PHE A 98 4.45 -3.56 -2.11
N ASN A 99 3.51 -4.41 -2.47
CA ASN A 99 2.91 -4.46 -3.79
C ASN A 99 1.41 -4.81 -3.72
N GLN A 100 0.72 -4.75 -4.86
CA GLN A 100 -0.72 -5.00 -4.95
C GLN A 100 -1.11 -6.41 -4.46
N LYS A 101 -0.31 -7.42 -4.76
CA LYS A 101 -0.55 -8.80 -4.32
C LYS A 101 -0.50 -8.95 -2.80
N MET A 102 0.38 -8.20 -2.13
CA MET A 102 0.40 -8.14 -0.66
C MET A 102 -0.84 -7.42 -0.12
N ALA A 103 -1.30 -6.34 -0.78
CA ALA A 103 -2.54 -5.67 -0.40
C ALA A 103 -3.75 -6.61 -0.49
N GLU A 104 -3.85 -7.39 -1.56
CA GLU A 104 -4.88 -8.41 -1.77
C GLU A 104 -4.84 -9.52 -0.71
N ASP A 105 -3.64 -9.90 -0.27
CA ASP A 105 -3.48 -10.88 0.80
C ASP A 105 -3.91 -10.29 2.16
N PHE A 106 -3.49 -9.08 2.46
CA PHE A 106 -3.87 -8.37 3.68
C PHE A 106 -5.38 -8.07 3.75
N ALA A 107 -6.01 -7.82 2.61
CA ALA A 107 -7.46 -7.57 2.55
C ALA A 107 -8.33 -8.80 2.91
N LYS A 108 -7.75 -9.99 3.02
CA LYS A 108 -8.44 -11.22 3.45
C LYS A 108 -8.54 -11.33 4.97
N GLU A 109 -7.80 -10.52 5.70
CA GLU A 109 -7.81 -10.50 7.16
C GLU A 109 -8.99 -9.67 7.69
N ASP A 110 -9.49 -10.04 8.84
CA ASP A 110 -10.50 -9.25 9.54
C ASP A 110 -9.87 -8.05 10.27
N GLU A 111 -8.59 -8.20 10.68
CA GLU A 111 -7.83 -7.24 11.45
C GLU A 111 -6.34 -7.27 11.08
N LEU A 112 -5.73 -6.08 10.98
CA LEU A 112 -4.30 -5.88 10.80
C LEU A 112 -3.76 -4.93 11.87
N VAL A 113 -2.63 -5.28 12.45
CA VAL A 113 -1.87 -4.40 13.33
C VAL A 113 -0.66 -3.86 12.56
N LEU A 114 -0.50 -2.54 12.50
CA LEU A 114 0.62 -1.87 11.82
C LEU A 114 1.53 -1.27 12.88
N LEU A 115 2.78 -1.69 12.93
CA LEU A 115 3.78 -1.20 13.89
C LEU A 115 4.68 -0.16 13.19
N CYS A 116 4.59 1.09 13.64
CA CYS A 116 5.39 2.20 13.16
C CYS A 116 6.63 2.36 14.04
N GLY A 117 7.81 2.11 13.46
CA GLY A 117 9.09 2.38 14.11
C GLY A 117 9.49 3.84 14.02
N HIS A 118 10.27 4.28 15.00
CA HIS A 118 10.90 5.59 15.07
C HIS A 118 12.33 5.48 15.56
N TYR A 119 13.06 6.61 15.58
CA TYR A 119 14.46 6.68 16.00
C TYR A 119 15.35 5.77 15.14
N GLU A 120 16.26 5.02 15.76
CA GLU A 120 17.13 4.04 15.05
C GLU A 120 16.43 2.66 14.89
N GLY A 121 15.21 2.52 15.38
CA GLY A 121 14.41 1.29 15.30
C GLY A 121 13.76 0.90 16.63
N ILE A 122 13.38 -0.36 16.72
CA ILE A 122 12.71 -0.95 17.87
C ILE A 122 13.58 -2.09 18.41
N ASP A 123 13.55 -2.31 19.71
CA ASP A 123 14.26 -3.43 20.37
C ASP A 123 13.89 -4.75 19.68
N GLU A 124 14.90 -5.48 19.20
CA GLU A 124 14.71 -6.68 18.39
C GLU A 124 13.90 -7.77 19.11
N ARG A 125 14.03 -7.86 20.43
CA ARG A 125 13.34 -8.89 21.23
C ARG A 125 11.82 -8.79 21.14
N VAL A 126 11.26 -7.58 21.07
CA VAL A 126 9.82 -7.41 20.91
C VAL A 126 9.41 -7.64 19.45
N LEU A 127 10.25 -7.29 18.49
CA LEU A 127 9.98 -7.60 17.10
C LEU A 127 9.88 -9.11 16.86
N GLU A 128 10.84 -9.88 17.37
CA GLU A 128 10.84 -11.35 17.31
C GLU A 128 9.60 -11.98 17.97
N GLU A 129 9.08 -11.35 19.05
CA GLU A 129 7.92 -11.86 19.79
C GLU A 129 6.58 -11.61 19.09
N ILE A 130 6.39 -10.40 18.50
CA ILE A 130 5.06 -9.99 18.03
C ILE A 130 4.91 -9.85 16.52
N VAL A 131 5.99 -9.59 15.75
CA VAL A 131 5.90 -9.30 14.32
C VAL A 131 5.70 -10.57 13.50
N THR A 132 4.74 -10.51 12.58
CA THR A 132 4.49 -11.60 11.62
C THR A 132 5.04 -11.30 10.24
N ASP A 133 5.03 -10.03 9.85
CA ASP A 133 5.41 -9.57 8.51
C ASP A 133 6.30 -8.32 8.61
N TYR A 134 7.41 -8.33 7.87
CA TYR A 134 8.25 -7.16 7.65
C TYR A 134 7.97 -6.60 6.26
N VAL A 135 7.55 -5.33 6.19
CA VAL A 135 7.13 -4.70 4.94
C VAL A 135 7.85 -3.38 4.73
N SER A 136 8.40 -3.20 3.53
CA SER A 136 9.06 -1.97 3.10
C SER A 136 8.16 -1.16 2.17
N ALA A 137 8.14 0.15 2.33
CA ALA A 137 7.48 1.06 1.38
C ALA A 137 8.30 1.27 0.09
N GLY A 138 9.57 0.85 0.07
CA GLY A 138 10.52 1.02 -1.03
C GLY A 138 11.94 1.24 -0.52
N ASP A 139 12.89 1.33 -1.43
CA ASP A 139 14.33 1.44 -1.12
C ASP A 139 14.72 2.91 -0.81
N TYR A 140 14.13 3.46 0.23
CA TYR A 140 14.43 4.79 0.77
C TYR A 140 14.13 4.85 2.26
N VAL A 141 14.74 5.82 2.95
CA VAL A 141 14.59 5.98 4.41
C VAL A 141 13.62 7.11 4.71
N LEU A 142 12.69 6.85 5.62
CA LEU A 142 11.74 7.82 6.17
C LEU A 142 12.04 8.09 7.65
N THR A 143 11.47 9.14 8.20
CA THR A 143 11.62 9.50 9.62
C THR A 143 10.85 8.59 10.57
N GLY A 144 9.86 7.82 10.06
CA GLY A 144 9.04 6.91 10.84
C GLY A 144 8.14 6.05 9.96
N GLY A 145 7.43 5.12 10.57
CA GLY A 145 6.55 4.16 9.91
C GLY A 145 5.15 4.66 9.59
N GLU A 146 4.76 5.88 9.99
CA GLU A 146 3.40 6.38 9.86
C GLU A 146 2.95 6.54 8.41
N LEU A 147 3.79 7.14 7.54
CA LEU A 147 3.45 7.28 6.12
C LEU A 147 3.30 5.93 5.42
N PRO A 148 4.22 4.96 5.59
CA PRO A 148 4.03 3.61 5.10
C PRO A 148 2.76 2.94 5.64
N ALA A 149 2.43 3.11 6.92
CA ALA A 149 1.21 2.56 7.51
C ALA A 149 -0.04 3.10 6.81
N MET A 150 -0.12 4.43 6.62
CA MET A 150 -1.23 5.07 5.92
C MET A 150 -1.35 4.60 4.47
N MET A 151 -0.23 4.41 3.77
CA MET A 151 -0.18 3.88 2.41
C MET A 151 -0.75 2.44 2.35
N ILE A 152 -0.38 1.58 3.29
CA ILE A 152 -0.91 0.21 3.37
C ILE A 152 -2.40 0.23 3.69
N VAL A 153 -2.84 1.04 4.66
CA VAL A 153 -4.26 1.17 4.99
C VAL A 153 -5.06 1.60 3.77
N ASP A 154 -4.59 2.60 3.02
CA ASP A 154 -5.30 3.05 1.80
C ASP A 154 -5.37 1.93 0.76
N ALA A 155 -4.25 1.33 0.40
CA ALA A 155 -4.17 0.28 -0.61
C ALA A 155 -5.03 -0.95 -0.27
N VAL A 156 -5.02 -1.40 0.98
CA VAL A 156 -5.82 -2.54 1.46
C VAL A 156 -7.30 -2.17 1.51
N SER A 157 -7.63 -0.98 2.03
CA SER A 157 -9.02 -0.54 2.18
C SER A 157 -9.77 -0.48 0.85
N ARG A 158 -9.10 -0.09 -0.24
CA ARG A 158 -9.69 -0.02 -1.59
C ARG A 158 -10.21 -1.38 -2.08
N LEU A 159 -9.66 -2.48 -1.55
CA LEU A 159 -10.05 -3.85 -1.89
C LEU A 159 -11.22 -4.38 -1.04
N ILE A 160 -11.62 -3.63 -0.01
CA ILE A 160 -12.74 -4.01 0.85
C ILE A 160 -14.06 -3.60 0.18
N PRO A 161 -15.02 -4.54 -0.01
CA PRO A 161 -16.31 -4.24 -0.62
C PRO A 161 -17.02 -3.06 0.04
N GLY A 162 -17.53 -2.14 -0.77
CA GLY A 162 -18.28 -0.96 -0.32
C GLY A 162 -17.41 0.24 0.12
N VAL A 163 -16.09 0.15 0.13
CA VAL A 163 -15.20 1.30 0.37
C VAL A 163 -15.18 2.22 -0.84
N LEU A 164 -15.02 1.66 -2.04
CA LEU A 164 -15.16 2.41 -3.29
C LEU A 164 -16.64 2.48 -3.70
N HIS A 165 -17.03 3.57 -4.35
CA HIS A 165 -18.42 3.80 -4.77
C HIS A 165 -18.85 2.90 -5.93
N ASN A 166 -17.87 2.36 -6.66
CA ASN A 166 -18.09 1.44 -7.76
C ASN A 166 -17.06 0.29 -7.64
N ASP A 167 -17.52 -0.86 -7.18
CA ASP A 167 -16.66 -2.03 -6.97
C ASP A 167 -16.02 -2.52 -8.29
N VAL A 168 -16.64 -2.21 -9.44
CA VAL A 168 -16.10 -2.49 -10.78
C VAL A 168 -14.86 -1.62 -11.09
N SER A 169 -14.67 -0.49 -10.40
CA SER A 169 -13.49 0.35 -10.61
C SER A 169 -12.18 -0.36 -10.26
N ALA A 170 -12.21 -1.25 -9.28
CA ALA A 170 -11.01 -2.00 -8.86
C ALA A 170 -10.59 -3.07 -9.87
N GLU A 171 -11.51 -3.53 -10.74
CA GLU A 171 -11.23 -4.60 -11.70
C GLU A 171 -10.38 -4.16 -12.92
N PHE A 172 -10.24 -2.85 -13.16
CA PHE A 172 -9.54 -2.32 -14.33
C PHE A 172 -8.38 -1.38 -13.98
N GLU A 173 -7.93 -1.39 -12.74
CA GLU A 173 -6.83 -0.55 -12.27
C GLU A 173 -5.45 -1.15 -12.62
N SER A 174 -4.42 -0.32 -12.51
CA SER A 174 -3.03 -0.76 -12.68
C SER A 174 -2.69 -1.92 -11.74
N PHE A 175 -1.88 -2.85 -12.23
CA PHE A 175 -1.45 -4.11 -11.60
C PHE A 175 -2.47 -5.25 -11.61
N GLN A 176 -3.68 -5.02 -12.06
CA GLN A 176 -4.57 -6.11 -12.46
C GLN A 176 -3.97 -6.79 -13.70
N ASP A 177 -3.96 -8.11 -13.75
CA ASP A 177 -3.31 -8.91 -14.80
C ASP A 177 -1.85 -8.52 -15.09
N ASN A 178 -1.15 -7.92 -14.11
CA ASN A 178 0.20 -7.36 -14.25
C ASN A 178 0.34 -6.33 -15.38
N LEU A 179 -0.69 -5.54 -15.63
CA LEU A 179 -0.66 -4.44 -16.60
C LEU A 179 -0.89 -3.09 -15.93
N LEU A 180 -0.43 -2.03 -16.59
CA LEU A 180 -0.83 -0.66 -16.26
C LEU A 180 -2.20 -0.36 -16.87
N GLU A 181 -2.97 0.47 -16.20
CA GLU A 181 -4.24 0.98 -16.70
C GLU A 181 -4.07 1.74 -18.03
N TYR A 182 -5.06 1.62 -18.92
CA TYR A 182 -5.13 2.36 -20.16
C TYR A 182 -5.28 3.88 -19.94
N PRO A 183 -4.97 4.74 -20.95
CA PRO A 183 -5.10 6.19 -20.79
C PRO A 183 -6.56 6.62 -20.70
N GLN A 184 -6.85 7.49 -19.74
CA GLN A 184 -8.16 8.06 -19.50
C GLN A 184 -8.29 9.46 -20.13
N TYR A 185 -9.49 9.79 -20.61
CA TYR A 185 -9.78 11.09 -21.24
C TYR A 185 -11.05 11.69 -20.63
N SER A 186 -10.99 12.98 -20.28
CA SER A 186 -12.12 13.74 -19.78
C SER A 186 -12.66 14.70 -20.86
N ARG A 187 -13.79 15.34 -20.60
CA ARG A 187 -14.32 16.44 -21.42
C ARG A 187 -13.48 17.70 -21.24
N PRO A 188 -13.34 18.55 -22.27
CA PRO A 188 -13.98 18.51 -23.60
C PRO A 188 -13.32 17.48 -24.55
N GLU A 189 -14.00 17.16 -25.66
CA GLU A 189 -13.50 16.22 -26.70
C GLU A 189 -12.19 16.69 -27.35
N ILE A 190 -12.02 17.99 -27.54
CA ILE A 190 -10.80 18.60 -28.05
C ILE A 190 -10.22 19.53 -26.98
N TRP A 191 -8.94 19.30 -26.62
CA TRP A 191 -8.17 20.11 -25.68
C TRP A 191 -6.82 20.49 -26.29
N HIS A 192 -6.58 21.78 -26.53
CA HIS A 192 -5.37 22.31 -27.19
C HIS A 192 -4.99 21.52 -28.45
N ASP A 193 -5.92 21.41 -29.42
CA ASP A 193 -5.79 20.68 -30.67
C ASP A 193 -5.54 19.16 -30.54
N ARG A 194 -5.66 18.61 -29.36
CA ARG A 194 -5.58 17.17 -29.09
C ARG A 194 -6.98 16.59 -28.91
N GLN A 195 -7.32 15.66 -29.76
CA GLN A 195 -8.63 15.02 -29.76
C GLN A 195 -8.63 13.72 -28.94
N VAL A 196 -9.74 13.45 -28.25
CA VAL A 196 -10.02 12.14 -27.66
C VAL A 196 -10.05 11.08 -28.77
N PRO A 197 -9.46 9.89 -28.57
CA PRO A 197 -9.51 8.81 -29.55
C PRO A 197 -10.94 8.52 -30.02
N PRO A 198 -11.21 8.55 -31.37
CA PRO A 198 -12.57 8.41 -31.90
C PRO A 198 -13.30 7.14 -31.46
N ILE A 199 -12.56 6.06 -31.18
CA ILE A 199 -13.10 4.80 -30.69
C ILE A 199 -13.87 4.97 -29.38
N LEU A 200 -13.41 5.86 -28.48
CA LEU A 200 -14.06 6.13 -27.21
C LEU A 200 -15.39 6.90 -27.36
N LEU A 201 -15.60 7.53 -28.50
CA LEU A 201 -16.81 8.28 -28.85
C LEU A 201 -17.81 7.43 -29.64
N SER A 202 -17.42 6.21 -30.05
CA SER A 202 -18.19 5.38 -30.99
C SER A 202 -19.43 4.71 -30.38
N GLY A 203 -19.52 4.59 -29.05
CA GLY A 203 -20.58 3.85 -28.36
C GLY A 203 -20.47 2.31 -28.50
N HIS A 204 -19.47 1.78 -29.19
CA HIS A 204 -19.28 0.34 -29.38
C HIS A 204 -18.44 -0.26 -28.24
N HIS A 205 -19.08 -0.67 -27.16
CA HIS A 205 -18.43 -1.17 -25.94
C HIS A 205 -17.36 -2.24 -26.21
N ALA A 206 -17.65 -3.26 -27.00
CA ALA A 206 -16.69 -4.32 -27.30
C ALA A 206 -15.39 -3.81 -27.97
N ASN A 207 -15.51 -2.81 -28.86
CA ASN A 207 -14.33 -2.22 -29.50
C ASN A 207 -13.58 -1.30 -28.54
N VAL A 208 -14.29 -0.62 -27.63
CA VAL A 208 -13.69 0.19 -26.57
C VAL A 208 -12.88 -0.70 -25.61
N GLU A 209 -13.45 -1.83 -25.18
CA GLU A 209 -12.74 -2.78 -24.30
C GLU A 209 -11.47 -3.35 -24.96
N LYS A 210 -11.57 -3.73 -26.25
CA LYS A 210 -10.40 -4.19 -27.01
C LYS A 210 -9.32 -3.10 -27.12
N TRP A 211 -9.72 -1.86 -27.38
CA TRP A 211 -8.79 -0.73 -27.42
C TRP A 211 -8.15 -0.47 -26.05
N ARG A 212 -8.93 -0.51 -24.97
CA ARG A 212 -8.43 -0.37 -23.59
C ARG A 212 -7.36 -1.41 -23.28
N ARG A 213 -7.63 -2.68 -23.59
CA ARG A 213 -6.67 -3.77 -23.38
C ARG A 213 -5.39 -3.55 -24.18
N GLU A 214 -5.50 -3.19 -25.44
CA GLU A 214 -4.35 -2.87 -26.30
C GLU A 214 -3.52 -1.71 -25.74
N GLN A 215 -4.18 -0.63 -25.28
CA GLN A 215 -3.50 0.51 -24.67
C GLN A 215 -2.82 0.17 -23.33
N SER A 216 -3.39 -0.73 -22.53
CA SER A 216 -2.76 -1.24 -21.32
C SER A 216 -1.46 -1.99 -21.64
N VAL A 217 -1.47 -2.85 -22.65
CA VAL A 217 -0.26 -3.57 -23.12
C VAL A 217 0.80 -2.58 -23.62
N ILE A 218 0.43 -1.63 -24.48
CA ILE A 218 1.32 -0.59 -25.01
C ILE A 218 1.94 0.22 -23.88
N ARG A 219 1.12 0.63 -22.92
CA ARG A 219 1.57 1.47 -21.82
C ARG A 219 2.50 0.71 -20.89
N THR A 220 2.21 -0.56 -20.62
CA THR A 220 3.06 -1.42 -19.79
C THR A 220 4.40 -1.68 -20.46
N ALA A 221 4.41 -2.03 -21.72
CA ALA A 221 5.64 -2.23 -22.50
C ALA A 221 6.52 -0.97 -22.51
N LYS A 222 5.90 0.21 -22.57
CA LYS A 222 6.62 1.49 -22.61
C LYS A 222 7.19 1.89 -21.24
N TRP A 223 6.46 1.68 -20.14
CA TRP A 223 6.82 2.29 -18.86
C TRP A 223 7.23 1.29 -17.78
N ARG A 224 6.71 0.06 -17.83
CA ARG A 224 6.94 -0.99 -16.87
C ARG A 224 7.03 -2.36 -17.54
N PRO A 225 8.04 -2.53 -18.46
CA PRO A 225 8.22 -3.81 -19.18
C PRO A 225 8.46 -4.99 -18.25
N ASP A 226 8.98 -4.76 -17.04
CA ASP A 226 9.14 -5.74 -15.98
C ASP A 226 7.83 -6.46 -15.61
N LEU A 227 6.69 -5.79 -15.67
CA LEU A 227 5.38 -6.40 -15.35
C LEU A 227 4.92 -7.43 -16.40
N LEU A 228 5.43 -7.34 -17.63
CA LEU A 228 5.01 -8.24 -18.72
C LEU A 228 5.51 -9.67 -18.54
N GLU A 229 6.52 -9.89 -17.70
CA GLU A 229 7.05 -11.24 -17.40
C GLU A 229 5.96 -12.14 -16.80
N ASP A 230 5.12 -11.57 -15.92
CA ASP A 230 4.05 -12.27 -15.23
C ASP A 230 2.64 -12.00 -15.82
N ALA A 231 2.55 -11.20 -16.90
CA ALA A 231 1.27 -10.85 -17.52
C ALA A 231 0.75 -11.96 -18.44
N GLU A 232 -0.55 -12.25 -18.35
CA GLU A 232 -1.23 -13.16 -19.28
C GLU A 232 -1.50 -12.43 -20.60
N LEU A 233 -0.59 -12.61 -21.58
CA LEU A 233 -0.68 -12.01 -22.90
C LEU A 233 -0.99 -13.05 -23.96
N THR A 234 -1.87 -12.69 -24.92
CA THR A 234 -2.01 -13.41 -26.19
C THR A 234 -0.75 -13.27 -27.05
N MET A 235 -0.55 -14.16 -28.03
CA MET A 235 0.59 -14.06 -28.94
C MET A 235 0.70 -12.68 -29.61
N LYS A 236 -0.44 -12.11 -30.06
CA LYS A 236 -0.46 -10.79 -30.71
C LYS A 236 -0.10 -9.65 -29.75
N GLU A 237 -0.55 -9.74 -28.48
CA GLU A 237 -0.20 -8.75 -27.46
C GLU A 237 1.28 -8.84 -27.10
N ARG A 238 1.85 -10.03 -27.09
CA ARG A 238 3.29 -10.25 -26.85
C ARG A 238 4.13 -9.67 -27.98
N GLU A 239 3.79 -9.96 -29.23
CA GLU A 239 4.46 -9.39 -30.42
C GLU A 239 4.41 -7.85 -30.40
N LEU A 240 3.26 -7.27 -30.07
CA LEU A 240 3.09 -5.81 -29.94
C LEU A 240 3.97 -5.23 -28.80
N ALA A 241 4.04 -5.89 -27.67
CA ALA A 241 4.85 -5.45 -26.56
C ALA A 241 6.35 -5.50 -26.88
N GLU A 242 6.82 -6.58 -27.52
CA GLU A 242 8.20 -6.75 -27.95
C GLU A 242 8.61 -5.66 -28.95
N GLU A 243 7.77 -5.37 -29.95
CA GLU A 243 8.01 -4.29 -30.90
C GLU A 243 8.19 -2.92 -30.20
N ILE A 244 7.36 -2.62 -29.21
CA ILE A 244 7.45 -1.36 -28.47
C ILE A 244 8.73 -1.28 -27.65
N ILE A 245 9.12 -2.35 -27.00
CA ILE A 245 10.35 -2.42 -26.20
C ILE A 245 11.57 -2.22 -27.09
N GLU A 246 11.64 -2.92 -28.23
CA GLU A 246 12.74 -2.78 -29.19
C GLU A 246 12.87 -1.36 -29.75
N ASN A 247 11.74 -0.73 -30.08
CA ASN A 247 11.74 0.64 -30.61
C ASN A 247 12.25 1.63 -29.55
N ARG A 248 11.83 1.48 -28.30
CA ARG A 248 12.30 2.31 -27.19
C ARG A 248 13.82 2.15 -26.96
N GLU A 249 14.36 0.94 -27.03
CA GLU A 249 15.80 0.70 -26.90
C GLU A 249 16.62 1.34 -28.04
N LYS A 250 16.07 1.35 -29.26
CA LYS A 250 16.70 2.03 -30.41
C LYS A 250 16.70 3.55 -30.23
N ASP A 251 15.60 4.11 -29.72
CA ASP A 251 15.50 5.55 -29.47
C ASP A 251 16.50 6.01 -28.41
N LEU A 252 16.64 5.26 -27.30
CA LEU A 252 17.62 5.56 -26.24
C LEU A 252 19.07 5.50 -26.73
N LYS A 253 19.41 4.56 -27.62
CA LYS A 253 20.75 4.46 -28.21
C LYS A 253 21.07 5.56 -29.21
N ASN A 254 20.05 6.26 -29.74
CA ASN A 254 20.24 7.37 -30.68
C ASN A 254 20.35 8.73 -29.96
N GLU A 255 19.98 8.81 -28.67
CA GLU A 255 20.08 10.03 -27.85
C GLU A 255 21.40 10.11 -27.05
N GLU A 256 22.18 9.04 -26.99
CA GLU A 256 23.56 8.98 -26.42
C GLU A 256 24.63 9.30 -27.51
#